data_f661b140723901364495e7bedeee8312
#
_entry.id   f661b140723901364495e7bedeee8312
#
_cell.length_a   1.000
_cell.length_b   1.000
_cell.length_c   1.000
_cell.angle_alpha   90.00
_cell.angle_beta   90.00
_cell.angle_gamma   90.00
#
_symmetry.space_group_name_H-M   'P 1'
#
loop_
_entity.id
_entity.type
_entity.pdbx_description
1 polymer ?
#
loop_
_entity_poly.entity_id
_entity_poly.type
_entity_poly.pdbx_seq_one_letter_code
_entity_poly.pdbx_strand_id
1 'polypeptide(L)'
;MVEDEAELASLIEYNLVRGGFDVKVLNGGGQTLRELEIWQPDLIVLDVMLPGQDGFDLCRQIRQTGKLARTPVVFLTARSDEVDRVLGLEIGGDDYMTKPFSPRELVARIKAHLRRQDTDAAPQAAFSMGPFRLDRAARRVYQGEKEIELTSTEFKLLEFFLTHPGTAWSREQLLREVWGEQHFVTPRTVDVHIRRLREQIEDKPDDPGFLVTVRGFGYRFEAG
;
A
#
# COMPACT_ATOMS: atom_id res chain seq x y z
N MET A 1 -13.49 1.64 7.78
CA MET A 1 -12.68 2.58 8.58
C MET A 1 -12.67 2.14 10.02
N VAL A 2 -11.53 2.24 10.71
CA VAL A 2 -11.35 1.93 12.14
C VAL A 2 -10.90 3.21 12.83
N GLU A 3 -11.81 3.81 13.60
CA GLU A 3 -11.63 5.11 14.27
C GLU A 3 -12.57 5.15 15.48
N ASP A 4 -12.06 5.47 16.66
CA ASP A 4 -12.82 5.47 17.91
C ASP A 4 -13.45 6.84 18.24
N GLU A 5 -12.90 7.92 17.70
CA GLU A 5 -13.44 9.27 17.88
C GLU A 5 -14.69 9.47 17.01
N ALA A 6 -15.87 9.38 17.59
CA ALA A 6 -17.16 9.38 16.88
C ALA A 6 -17.39 10.61 15.99
N GLU A 7 -16.96 11.81 16.43
CA GLU A 7 -17.10 13.04 15.65
C GLU A 7 -16.23 13.00 14.39
N LEU A 8 -14.98 12.57 14.53
CA LEU A 8 -14.04 12.42 13.42
C LEU A 8 -14.50 11.32 12.48
N ALA A 9 -14.92 10.16 13.01
CA ALA A 9 -15.47 9.07 12.24
C ALA A 9 -16.66 9.52 11.37
N SER A 10 -17.61 10.25 11.95
CA SER A 10 -18.78 10.79 11.24
C SER A 10 -18.37 11.77 10.14
N LEU A 11 -17.39 12.64 10.41
CA LEU A 11 -16.88 13.60 9.42
C LEU A 11 -16.23 12.88 8.23
N ILE A 12 -15.40 11.85 8.51
CA ILE A 12 -14.72 11.06 7.47
C ILE A 12 -15.76 10.29 6.66
N GLU A 13 -16.68 9.58 7.33
CA GLU A 13 -17.75 8.80 6.69
C GLU A 13 -18.57 9.68 5.74
N TYR A 14 -19.04 10.84 6.19
CA TYR A 14 -19.79 11.78 5.36
C TYR A 14 -19.03 12.17 4.08
N ASN A 15 -17.72 12.45 4.17
CA ASN A 15 -16.93 12.85 3.01
C ASN A 15 -16.64 11.66 2.08
N LEU A 16 -16.44 10.47 2.62
CA LEU A 16 -16.22 9.25 1.83
C LEU A 16 -17.48 8.85 1.08
N VAL A 17 -18.65 8.85 1.74
CA VAL A 17 -19.94 8.56 1.09
C VAL A 17 -20.21 9.56 -0.05
N ARG A 18 -19.95 10.86 0.17
CA ARG A 18 -20.03 11.87 -0.91
C ARG A 18 -18.99 11.65 -2.01
N GLY A 19 -17.87 11.01 -1.68
CA GLY A 19 -16.84 10.60 -2.63
C GLY A 19 -17.22 9.39 -3.49
N GLY A 20 -18.38 8.75 -3.19
CA GLY A 20 -18.90 7.58 -3.90
C GLY A 20 -18.47 6.24 -3.32
N PHE A 21 -18.04 6.20 -2.05
CA PHE A 21 -17.63 4.99 -1.35
C PHE A 21 -18.75 4.43 -0.47
N ASP A 22 -18.81 3.10 -0.36
CA ASP A 22 -19.54 2.41 0.69
C ASP A 22 -18.63 2.31 1.93
N VAL A 23 -19.10 2.79 3.09
CA VAL A 23 -18.27 2.96 4.28
C VAL A 23 -18.83 2.17 5.44
N LYS A 24 -17.98 1.39 6.08
CA LYS A 24 -18.25 0.76 7.38
C LYS A 24 -17.31 1.36 8.42
N VAL A 25 -17.89 1.88 9.50
CA VAL A 25 -17.15 2.40 10.65
C VAL A 25 -17.07 1.33 11.73
N LEU A 26 -15.85 1.11 12.25
CA LEU A 26 -15.55 0.24 13.36
C LEU A 26 -14.83 1.06 14.44
N ASN A 27 -15.19 0.89 15.69
CA ASN A 27 -14.63 1.68 16.80
C ASN A 27 -13.37 1.05 17.42
N GLY A 28 -12.76 0.08 16.74
CA GLY A 28 -11.63 -0.68 17.30
C GLY A 28 -12.09 -1.83 18.22
N GLY A 29 -11.11 -2.45 18.88
CA GLY A 29 -11.34 -3.54 19.83
C GLY A 29 -11.26 -4.93 19.22
N GLY A 30 -11.39 -5.96 20.08
CA GLY A 30 -11.05 -7.35 19.75
C GLY A 30 -11.91 -8.05 18.66
N GLN A 31 -12.98 -7.44 18.18
CA GLN A 31 -13.79 -7.98 17.09
C GLN A 31 -13.48 -7.34 15.73
N THR A 32 -12.66 -6.28 15.70
CA THR A 32 -12.39 -5.50 14.48
C THR A 32 -11.85 -6.38 13.34
N LEU A 33 -10.90 -7.24 13.61
CA LEU A 33 -10.32 -8.11 12.60
C LEU A 33 -11.37 -9.04 11.98
N ARG A 34 -12.22 -9.66 12.83
CA ARG A 34 -13.31 -10.55 12.37
C ARG A 34 -14.33 -9.80 11.51
N GLU A 35 -14.66 -8.57 11.88
CA GLU A 35 -15.60 -7.76 11.09
C GLU A 35 -15.01 -7.35 9.75
N LEU A 36 -13.71 -7.05 9.68
CA LEU A 36 -12.99 -6.81 8.44
C LEU A 36 -12.96 -8.06 7.54
N GLU A 37 -12.75 -9.25 8.12
CA GLU A 37 -12.79 -10.52 7.38
C GLU A 37 -14.17 -10.80 6.77
N ILE A 38 -15.24 -10.51 7.50
CA ILE A 38 -16.61 -10.70 7.00
C ILE A 38 -16.94 -9.70 5.89
N TRP A 39 -16.61 -8.43 6.09
CA TRP A 39 -16.97 -7.36 5.16
C TRP A 39 -16.07 -7.29 3.93
N GLN A 40 -14.82 -7.73 4.04
CA GLN A 40 -13.83 -7.75 2.94
C GLN A 40 -13.68 -6.39 2.23
N PRO A 41 -13.21 -5.34 2.92
CA PRO A 41 -13.08 -4.01 2.34
C PRO A 41 -12.02 -3.96 1.22
N ASP A 42 -12.23 -3.08 0.23
CA ASP A 42 -11.25 -2.78 -0.80
C ASP A 42 -10.10 -1.91 -0.28
N LEU A 43 -10.31 -1.18 0.84
CA LEU A 43 -9.31 -0.36 1.52
C LEU A 43 -9.69 -0.19 3.00
N ILE A 44 -8.68 -0.14 3.86
CA ILE A 44 -8.84 0.11 5.30
C ILE A 44 -8.20 1.45 5.63
N VAL A 45 -8.99 2.37 6.22
CA VAL A 45 -8.49 3.55 6.91
C VAL A 45 -8.38 3.18 8.38
N LEU A 46 -7.21 3.37 8.99
CA LEU A 46 -6.90 2.83 10.32
C LEU A 46 -6.24 3.88 11.21
N ASP A 47 -6.90 4.25 12.30
CA ASP A 47 -6.23 5.02 13.34
C ASP A 47 -5.16 4.15 14.05
N VAL A 48 -4.03 4.78 14.34
CA VAL A 48 -2.96 4.15 15.12
C VAL A 48 -3.34 4.13 16.61
N MET A 49 -4.01 5.16 17.09
CA MET A 49 -4.30 5.34 18.52
C MET A 49 -5.71 4.87 18.88
N LEU A 50 -5.93 3.56 18.86
CA LEU A 50 -7.21 2.96 19.24
C LEU A 50 -7.22 2.57 20.72
N PRO A 51 -8.35 2.67 21.43
CA PRO A 51 -8.45 2.27 22.83
C PRO A 51 -8.30 0.75 22.97
N GLY A 52 -7.35 0.32 23.79
CA GLY A 52 -7.12 -1.10 24.10
C GLY A 52 -6.43 -1.91 23.01
N GLN A 53 -6.14 -1.35 21.84
CA GLN A 53 -5.41 -1.99 20.75
C GLN A 53 -4.59 -0.98 19.96
N ASP A 54 -3.30 -1.21 19.77
CA ASP A 54 -2.47 -0.39 18.87
C ASP A 54 -2.85 -0.69 17.41
N GLY A 55 -3.11 0.36 16.61
CA GLY A 55 -3.44 0.22 15.19
C GLY A 55 -2.31 -0.42 14.39
N PHE A 56 -1.06 -0.28 14.81
CA PHE A 56 0.07 -0.99 14.22
C PHE A 56 -0.02 -2.50 14.44
N ASP A 57 -0.43 -2.94 15.62
CA ASP A 57 -0.64 -4.37 15.91
C ASP A 57 -1.82 -4.93 15.12
N LEU A 58 -2.91 -4.15 14.97
CA LEU A 58 -4.02 -4.52 14.11
C LEU A 58 -3.59 -4.65 12.64
N CYS A 59 -2.75 -3.74 12.14
CA CYS A 59 -2.20 -3.83 10.79
C CYS A 59 -1.36 -5.10 10.60
N ARG A 60 -0.51 -5.48 11.56
CA ARG A 60 0.23 -6.76 11.50
C ARG A 60 -0.71 -7.95 11.40
N GLN A 61 -1.79 -7.97 12.19
CA GLN A 61 -2.80 -9.03 12.13
C GLN A 61 -3.50 -9.06 10.77
N ILE A 62 -3.88 -7.89 10.22
CA ILE A 62 -4.46 -7.78 8.88
C ILE A 62 -3.53 -8.40 7.83
N ARG A 63 -2.22 -8.12 7.89
CA ARG A 63 -1.22 -8.66 6.95
C ARG A 63 -1.03 -10.18 7.06
N GLN A 64 -1.37 -10.77 8.20
CA GLN A 64 -1.34 -12.22 8.43
C GLN A 64 -2.67 -12.91 8.11
N THR A 65 -3.69 -12.15 7.70
CA THR A 65 -5.05 -12.66 7.57
C THR A 65 -5.46 -12.80 6.10
N GLY A 66 -5.21 -13.95 5.49
CA GLY A 66 -5.79 -14.39 4.21
C GLY A 66 -5.97 -13.29 3.15
N LYS A 67 -7.20 -13.04 2.74
CA LYS A 67 -7.52 -12.02 1.72
C LYS A 67 -7.24 -10.58 2.16
N LEU A 68 -7.27 -10.30 3.47
CA LEU A 68 -6.98 -8.96 3.98
C LEU A 68 -5.50 -8.59 3.86
N ALA A 69 -4.59 -9.57 3.73
CA ALA A 69 -3.17 -9.32 3.61
C ALA A 69 -2.80 -8.37 2.45
N ARG A 70 -3.61 -8.37 1.39
CA ARG A 70 -3.42 -7.53 0.18
C ARG A 70 -4.23 -6.24 0.18
N THR A 71 -5.16 -6.07 1.14
CA THR A 71 -6.00 -4.88 1.24
C THR A 71 -5.17 -3.66 1.59
N PRO A 72 -5.25 -2.56 0.83
CA PRO A 72 -4.53 -1.32 1.17
C PRO A 72 -4.93 -0.82 2.57
N VAL A 73 -3.92 -0.41 3.36
CA VAL A 73 -4.10 0.20 4.68
C VAL A 73 -3.53 1.62 4.66
N VAL A 74 -4.38 2.60 4.92
CA VAL A 74 -4.00 4.01 5.08
C VAL A 74 -4.10 4.35 6.57
N PHE A 75 -2.98 4.66 7.19
CA PHE A 75 -2.97 5.09 8.59
C PHE A 75 -3.44 6.53 8.74
N LEU A 76 -4.29 6.77 9.74
CA LEU A 76 -4.61 8.10 10.28
C LEU A 76 -4.06 8.19 11.70
N THR A 77 -3.34 9.29 12.05
CA THR A 77 -2.75 9.36 13.37
C THR A 77 -2.36 10.78 13.77
N ALA A 78 -2.39 11.04 15.07
CA ALA A 78 -1.81 12.26 15.65
C ALA A 78 -0.27 12.21 15.73
N ARG A 79 0.35 11.03 15.53
CA ARG A 79 1.81 10.88 15.54
C ARG A 79 2.38 11.42 14.23
N SER A 80 3.13 12.53 14.31
CA SER A 80 3.69 13.23 13.16
C SER A 80 5.17 12.92 12.92
N ASP A 81 5.83 12.19 13.82
CA ASP A 81 7.25 11.91 13.74
C ASP A 81 7.59 11.02 12.53
N GLU A 82 8.71 11.32 11.89
CA GLU A 82 9.19 10.55 10.73
C GLU A 82 9.42 9.08 11.10
N VAL A 83 9.85 8.81 12.33
CA VAL A 83 10.09 7.45 12.84
C VAL A 83 8.78 6.65 12.88
N ASP A 84 7.69 7.23 13.41
CA ASP A 84 6.39 6.57 13.46
C ASP A 84 5.82 6.32 12.05
N ARG A 85 6.03 7.26 11.12
CA ARG A 85 5.61 7.11 9.72
C ARG A 85 6.37 5.97 9.03
N VAL A 86 7.68 5.92 9.19
CA VAL A 86 8.52 4.83 8.66
C VAL A 86 8.09 3.50 9.26
N LEU A 87 7.90 3.44 10.59
CA LEU A 87 7.45 2.24 11.29
C LEU A 87 6.09 1.75 10.78
N GLY A 88 5.11 2.66 10.62
CA GLY A 88 3.79 2.30 10.09
C GLY A 88 3.86 1.69 8.71
N LEU A 89 4.68 2.25 7.84
CA LEU A 89 4.93 1.70 6.52
C LEU A 89 5.69 0.36 6.59
N GLU A 90 6.71 0.24 7.43
CA GLU A 90 7.47 -1.03 7.63
C GLU A 90 6.59 -2.17 8.18
N ILE A 91 5.58 -1.87 8.96
CA ILE A 91 4.64 -2.86 9.52
C ILE A 91 3.67 -3.39 8.46
N GLY A 92 3.43 -2.63 7.40
CA GLY A 92 2.49 -3.08 6.38
C GLY A 92 1.53 -2.02 5.87
N GLY A 93 1.61 -0.77 6.35
CA GLY A 93 0.85 0.34 5.79
C GLY A 93 1.23 0.62 4.33
N ASP A 94 0.26 1.06 3.56
CA ASP A 94 0.46 1.49 2.18
C ASP A 94 0.60 3.02 2.08
N ASP A 95 -0.01 3.75 3.02
CA ASP A 95 0.08 5.20 3.15
C ASP A 95 -0.11 5.63 4.61
N TYR A 96 0.25 6.89 4.89
CA TYR A 96 0.25 7.44 6.23
C TYR A 96 -0.16 8.92 6.19
N MET A 97 -1.19 9.29 6.96
CA MET A 97 -1.71 10.65 7.04
C MET A 97 -1.76 11.14 8.49
N THR A 98 -1.23 12.33 8.73
CA THR A 98 -1.21 12.92 10.07
C THR A 98 -2.45 13.78 10.34
N LYS A 99 -3.01 13.67 11.54
CA LYS A 99 -4.04 14.58 12.06
C LYS A 99 -3.37 15.90 12.51
N PRO A 100 -3.94 17.10 12.22
CA PRO A 100 -5.16 17.32 11.46
C PRO A 100 -4.94 17.21 9.94
N PHE A 101 -5.92 16.70 9.23
CA PHE A 101 -5.88 16.51 7.78
C PHE A 101 -7.13 17.11 7.10
N SER A 102 -7.03 17.31 5.79
CA SER A 102 -8.18 17.69 4.99
C SER A 102 -8.98 16.43 4.59
N PRO A 103 -10.32 16.36 4.85
CA PRO A 103 -11.13 15.26 4.36
C PRO A 103 -11.08 15.08 2.83
N ARG A 104 -10.87 16.16 2.08
CA ARG A 104 -10.68 16.09 0.62
C ARG A 104 -9.38 15.40 0.26
N GLU A 105 -8.33 15.61 1.03
CA GLU A 105 -7.04 14.94 0.86
C GLU A 105 -7.19 13.44 1.11
N LEU A 106 -7.86 13.03 2.19
CA LEU A 106 -8.12 11.62 2.46
C LEU A 106 -8.89 10.95 1.31
N VAL A 107 -9.96 11.58 0.81
CA VAL A 107 -10.73 11.08 -0.34
C VAL A 107 -9.84 10.93 -1.58
N ALA A 108 -8.95 11.89 -1.85
CA ALA A 108 -8.04 11.85 -2.99
C ALA A 108 -7.04 10.68 -2.87
N ARG A 109 -6.47 10.45 -1.68
CA ARG A 109 -5.56 9.32 -1.39
C ARG A 109 -6.25 7.98 -1.56
N ILE A 110 -7.45 7.82 -0.99
CA ILE A 110 -8.24 6.60 -1.14
C ILE A 110 -8.52 6.31 -2.61
N LYS A 111 -8.93 7.34 -3.39
CA LYS A 111 -9.12 7.20 -4.84
C LYS A 111 -7.84 6.78 -5.56
N ALA A 112 -6.69 7.32 -5.18
CA ALA A 112 -5.40 6.95 -5.78
C ALA A 112 -5.04 5.48 -5.49
N HIS A 113 -5.29 4.99 -4.27
CA HIS A 113 -5.07 3.59 -3.92
C HIS A 113 -6.05 2.64 -4.62
N LEU A 114 -7.32 3.04 -4.74
CA LEU A 114 -8.39 2.24 -5.35
C LEU A 114 -8.47 2.39 -6.87
N ARG A 115 -7.83 3.41 -7.44
CA ARG A 115 -7.83 3.60 -8.89
C ARG A 115 -7.29 2.33 -9.55
N ARG A 116 -8.19 1.52 -10.11
CA ARG A 116 -7.84 0.58 -11.15
C ARG A 116 -7.27 1.46 -12.27
N GLN A 117 -6.08 1.15 -12.76
CA GLN A 117 -5.66 1.75 -14.00
C GLN A 117 -6.65 1.23 -15.04
N ASP A 118 -7.67 2.04 -15.33
CA ASP A 118 -8.44 1.95 -16.57
C ASP A 118 -7.48 2.37 -17.70
N THR A 119 -6.47 1.55 -17.92
CA THR A 119 -5.82 1.55 -19.21
C THR A 119 -6.78 0.82 -20.13
N ASP A 120 -7.37 1.56 -21.07
CA ASP A 120 -8.04 1.07 -22.30
C ASP A 120 -7.08 0.23 -23.19
N ALA A 121 -6.16 -0.48 -22.60
CA ALA A 121 -5.35 -1.52 -23.22
C ALA A 121 -6.07 -2.84 -22.97
N ALA A 122 -6.45 -3.53 -24.03
CA ALA A 122 -6.98 -4.89 -24.01
C ALA A 122 -6.33 -5.73 -22.90
N PRO A 123 -7.06 -6.63 -22.23
CA PRO A 123 -6.54 -7.40 -21.11
C PRO A 123 -5.34 -8.22 -21.59
N GLN A 124 -4.13 -7.71 -21.43
CA GLN A 124 -2.94 -8.53 -21.54
C GLN A 124 -2.94 -9.44 -20.31
N ALA A 125 -3.42 -10.65 -20.53
CA ALA A 125 -3.84 -11.59 -19.51
C ALA A 125 -2.70 -12.05 -18.57
N ALA A 126 -1.46 -11.99 -18.97
CA ALA A 126 -0.31 -12.20 -18.12
C ALA A 126 0.93 -11.54 -18.73
N PHE A 127 1.75 -10.93 -17.91
CA PHE A 127 3.05 -10.38 -18.30
C PHE A 127 4.16 -11.18 -17.63
N SER A 128 5.20 -11.55 -18.39
CA SER A 128 6.34 -12.26 -17.84
C SER A 128 7.63 -11.51 -18.13
N MET A 129 8.51 -11.41 -17.12
CA MET A 129 9.83 -10.80 -17.21
C MET A 129 10.81 -11.56 -16.31
N GLY A 130 11.85 -12.17 -16.90
CA GLY A 130 12.76 -13.03 -16.17
C GLY A 130 12.00 -14.17 -15.46
N PRO A 131 12.23 -14.40 -14.16
CA PRO A 131 11.52 -15.41 -13.39
C PRO A 131 10.10 -15.00 -12.98
N PHE A 132 9.68 -13.73 -13.21
CA PHE A 132 8.42 -13.18 -12.73
C PHE A 132 7.31 -13.33 -13.77
N ARG A 133 6.13 -13.78 -13.29
CA ARG A 133 4.88 -13.80 -14.02
C ARG A 133 3.83 -13.02 -13.24
N LEU A 134 3.27 -11.99 -13.84
CA LEU A 134 2.31 -11.07 -13.24
C LEU A 134 0.94 -11.24 -13.90
N ASP A 135 -0.07 -11.58 -13.10
CA ASP A 135 -1.48 -11.60 -13.50
C ASP A 135 -2.15 -10.31 -13.01
N ARG A 136 -2.38 -9.40 -13.94
CA ARG A 136 -3.00 -8.10 -13.64
C ARG A 136 -4.45 -8.23 -13.18
N ALA A 137 -5.20 -9.13 -13.80
CA ALA A 137 -6.62 -9.29 -13.53
C ALA A 137 -6.85 -9.90 -12.13
N ALA A 138 -6.07 -10.94 -11.80
CA ALA A 138 -6.11 -11.58 -10.49
C ALA A 138 -5.26 -10.84 -9.43
N ARG A 139 -4.44 -9.83 -9.82
CA ARG A 139 -3.47 -9.14 -8.97
C ARG A 139 -2.53 -10.12 -8.25
N ARG A 140 -2.01 -11.07 -9.00
CA ARG A 140 -1.08 -12.11 -8.50
C ARG A 140 0.27 -12.01 -9.18
N VAL A 141 1.30 -12.30 -8.42
CA VAL A 141 2.68 -12.37 -8.89
C VAL A 141 3.23 -13.75 -8.56
N TYR A 142 3.97 -14.32 -9.49
CA TYR A 142 4.68 -15.58 -9.33
C TYR A 142 6.15 -15.38 -9.67
N GLN A 143 7.02 -16.03 -8.91
CA GLN A 143 8.44 -16.18 -9.22
C GLN A 143 8.71 -17.68 -9.45
N GLY A 144 8.90 -18.07 -10.70
CA GLY A 144 8.80 -19.48 -11.09
C GLY A 144 7.40 -20.02 -10.78
N GLU A 145 7.33 -21.09 -9.98
CA GLU A 145 6.07 -21.72 -9.55
C GLU A 145 5.52 -21.14 -8.23
N LYS A 146 6.32 -20.32 -7.51
CA LYS A 146 5.95 -19.80 -6.20
C LYS A 146 5.11 -18.52 -6.35
N GLU A 147 3.91 -18.49 -5.79
CA GLU A 147 3.14 -17.25 -5.64
C GLU A 147 3.79 -16.35 -4.57
N ILE A 148 3.96 -15.06 -4.90
CA ILE A 148 4.50 -14.04 -4.00
C ILE A 148 3.33 -13.23 -3.45
N GLU A 149 3.25 -13.11 -2.13
CA GLU A 149 2.24 -12.28 -1.47
C GLU A 149 2.73 -10.84 -1.36
N LEU A 150 2.10 -9.95 -2.10
CA LEU A 150 2.41 -8.53 -2.13
C LEU A 150 1.20 -7.71 -1.66
N THR A 151 1.46 -6.61 -0.94
CA THR A 151 0.45 -5.58 -0.71
C THR A 151 0.09 -4.87 -2.01
N SER A 152 -0.98 -4.08 -1.99
CA SER A 152 -1.42 -3.34 -3.18
C SER A 152 -0.35 -2.41 -3.74
N THR A 153 0.41 -1.73 -2.87
CA THR A 153 1.47 -0.80 -3.26
C THR A 153 2.69 -1.53 -3.78
N GLU A 154 3.08 -2.64 -3.16
CA GLU A 154 4.19 -3.48 -3.63
C GLU A 154 3.89 -4.10 -5.00
N PHE A 155 2.64 -4.53 -5.21
CA PHE A 155 2.21 -5.03 -6.52
C PHE A 155 2.35 -3.95 -7.60
N LYS A 156 1.84 -2.74 -7.37
CA LYS A 156 1.99 -1.62 -8.31
C LYS A 156 3.44 -1.28 -8.60
N LEU A 157 4.26 -1.26 -7.55
CA LEU A 157 5.69 -0.94 -7.66
C LEU A 157 6.43 -2.00 -8.49
N LEU A 158 6.18 -3.29 -8.22
CA LEU A 158 6.77 -4.37 -8.99
C LEU A 158 6.29 -4.35 -10.45
N GLU A 159 4.99 -4.20 -10.69
CA GLU A 159 4.42 -4.07 -12.03
C GLU A 159 5.08 -2.94 -12.81
N PHE A 160 5.25 -1.77 -12.17
CA PHE A 160 5.92 -0.63 -12.79
C PHE A 160 7.36 -0.99 -13.21
N PHE A 161 8.14 -1.60 -12.33
CA PHE A 161 9.50 -2.00 -12.64
C PHE A 161 9.59 -3.08 -13.71
N LEU A 162 8.74 -4.09 -13.66
CA LEU A 162 8.71 -5.17 -14.67
C LEU A 162 8.36 -4.65 -16.07
N THR A 163 7.57 -3.58 -16.15
CA THR A 163 7.21 -2.94 -17.42
C THR A 163 8.26 -1.93 -17.92
N HIS A 164 9.25 -1.58 -17.08
CA HIS A 164 10.33 -0.63 -17.41
C HIS A 164 11.72 -1.17 -17.02
N PRO A 165 12.10 -2.38 -17.48
CA PRO A 165 13.36 -2.99 -17.11
C PRO A 165 14.55 -2.17 -17.60
N GLY A 166 15.65 -2.20 -16.87
CA GLY A 166 16.90 -1.51 -17.20
C GLY A 166 16.89 0.01 -17.04
N THR A 167 15.71 0.59 -16.78
CA THR A 167 15.58 2.04 -16.61
C THR A 167 15.74 2.44 -15.14
N ALA A 168 16.63 3.40 -14.87
CA ALA A 168 16.78 3.98 -13.54
C ALA A 168 15.70 5.05 -13.29
N TRP A 169 15.04 4.95 -12.14
CA TRP A 169 13.98 5.87 -11.73
C TRP A 169 14.35 6.56 -10.42
N SER A 170 14.19 7.89 -10.37
CA SER A 170 14.38 8.62 -9.12
C SER A 170 13.23 8.33 -8.14
N ARG A 171 13.45 8.61 -6.84
CA ARG A 171 12.40 8.45 -5.82
C ARG A 171 11.18 9.31 -6.12
N GLU A 172 11.37 10.53 -6.60
CA GLU A 172 10.30 11.45 -6.96
C GLU A 172 9.52 10.97 -8.19
N GLN A 173 10.20 10.38 -9.17
CA GLN A 173 9.55 9.76 -10.32
C GLN A 173 8.71 8.57 -9.89
N LEU A 174 9.26 7.66 -9.06
CA LEU A 174 8.53 6.51 -8.53
C LEU A 174 7.31 6.93 -7.72
N LEU A 175 7.42 8.00 -6.91
CA LEU A 175 6.26 8.53 -6.20
C LEU A 175 5.15 8.96 -7.16
N ARG A 176 5.47 9.70 -8.21
CA ARG A 176 4.47 10.15 -9.19
C ARG A 176 3.80 9.00 -9.92
N GLU A 177 4.59 8.03 -10.36
CA GLU A 177 4.09 6.90 -11.16
C GLU A 177 3.26 5.91 -10.34
N VAL A 178 3.66 5.61 -9.10
CA VAL A 178 3.03 4.57 -8.26
C VAL A 178 1.96 5.16 -7.34
N TRP A 179 2.18 6.36 -6.76
CA TRP A 179 1.23 7.03 -5.85
C TRP A 179 0.42 8.14 -6.52
N GLY A 180 0.80 8.58 -7.74
CA GLY A 180 0.14 9.62 -8.51
C GLY A 180 0.75 11.01 -8.30
N GLU A 181 0.39 11.96 -9.18
CA GLU A 181 0.96 13.32 -9.17
C GLU A 181 0.69 14.12 -7.88
N GLN A 182 -0.45 13.87 -7.23
CA GLN A 182 -0.83 14.52 -5.96
C GLN A 182 -0.43 13.64 -4.76
N HIS A 183 0.78 13.08 -4.78
CA HIS A 183 1.27 12.32 -3.64
C HIS A 183 1.61 13.25 -2.46
N PHE A 184 1.16 12.89 -1.27
CA PHE A 184 1.47 13.59 -0.02
C PHE A 184 2.49 12.82 0.84
N VAL A 185 3.14 11.82 0.25
CA VAL A 185 4.15 10.97 0.88
C VAL A 185 5.56 11.44 0.49
N THR A 186 6.53 11.14 1.34
CA THR A 186 7.93 11.56 1.12
C THR A 186 8.69 10.54 0.29
N PRO A 187 9.82 10.92 -0.34
CA PRO A 187 10.71 9.98 -1.03
C PRO A 187 11.14 8.78 -0.19
N ARG A 188 11.20 8.93 1.14
CA ARG A 188 11.51 7.83 2.06
C ARG A 188 10.47 6.73 2.07
N THR A 189 9.22 7.04 1.76
CA THR A 189 8.16 6.03 1.58
C THR A 189 8.54 5.02 0.50
N VAL A 190 9.15 5.48 -0.59
CA VAL A 190 9.64 4.59 -1.66
C VAL A 190 10.69 3.63 -1.11
N ASP A 191 11.65 4.12 -0.31
CA ASP A 191 12.72 3.28 0.24
C ASP A 191 12.16 2.14 1.10
N VAL A 192 11.13 2.42 1.90
CA VAL A 192 10.46 1.42 2.73
C VAL A 192 9.79 0.33 1.87
N HIS A 193 9.01 0.73 0.86
CA HIS A 193 8.35 -0.24 -0.02
C HIS A 193 9.33 -1.02 -0.90
N ILE A 194 10.43 -0.39 -1.35
CA ILE A 194 11.52 -1.09 -2.04
C ILE A 194 12.15 -2.15 -1.14
N ARG A 195 12.43 -1.82 0.13
CA ARG A 195 12.98 -2.81 1.09
C ARG A 195 12.05 -3.99 1.26
N ARG A 196 10.77 -3.75 1.53
CA ARG A 196 9.76 -4.80 1.70
C ARG A 196 9.59 -5.65 0.43
N LEU A 197 9.60 -5.00 -0.74
CA LEU A 197 9.53 -5.71 -2.02
C LEU A 197 10.73 -6.62 -2.20
N ARG A 198 11.96 -6.16 -1.88
CA ARG A 198 13.16 -7.00 -1.89
C ARG A 198 13.05 -8.22 -0.96
N GLU A 199 12.49 -8.04 0.22
CA GLU A 199 12.26 -9.14 1.18
C GLU A 199 11.38 -10.25 0.59
N GLN A 200 10.55 -9.93 -0.42
CA GLN A 200 9.66 -10.89 -1.07
C GLN A 200 10.26 -11.50 -2.35
N ILE A 201 11.08 -10.75 -3.11
CA ILE A 201 11.51 -11.15 -4.45
C ILE A 201 13.00 -11.52 -4.57
N GLU A 202 13.83 -11.13 -3.60
CA GLU A 202 15.27 -11.34 -3.64
C GLU A 202 15.68 -12.49 -2.70
N ASP A 203 16.64 -13.29 -3.13
CA ASP A 203 17.27 -14.27 -2.24
C ASP A 203 18.07 -13.61 -1.12
N LYS A 204 18.66 -12.44 -1.42
CA LYS A 204 19.42 -11.60 -0.48
C LYS A 204 18.97 -10.15 -0.59
N PRO A 205 18.03 -9.69 0.24
CA PRO A 205 17.49 -8.34 0.18
C PRO A 205 18.54 -7.21 0.30
N ASP A 206 19.63 -7.46 1.02
CA ASP A 206 20.74 -6.51 1.22
C ASP A 206 21.73 -6.49 0.04
N ASP A 207 21.73 -7.53 -0.81
CA ASP A 207 22.54 -7.65 -2.02
C ASP A 207 21.63 -8.05 -3.21
N PRO A 208 20.72 -7.14 -3.64
CA PRO A 208 19.65 -7.46 -4.57
C PRO A 208 20.15 -7.65 -6.00
N GLY A 209 19.68 -8.72 -6.64
CA GLY A 209 19.94 -9.02 -8.04
C GLY A 209 18.97 -8.39 -9.01
N PHE A 210 17.67 -8.28 -8.63
CA PHE A 210 16.62 -7.75 -9.50
C PHE A 210 16.39 -6.25 -9.28
N LEU A 211 16.16 -5.83 -8.05
CA LEU A 211 15.79 -4.44 -7.74
C LEU A 211 16.98 -3.69 -7.15
N VAL A 212 17.88 -3.21 -8.02
CA VAL A 212 19.16 -2.62 -7.64
C VAL A 212 19.05 -1.15 -7.25
N THR A 213 19.91 -0.68 -6.34
CA THR A 213 20.03 0.72 -5.97
C THR A 213 21.01 1.44 -6.92
N VAL A 214 20.54 2.50 -7.56
CA VAL A 214 21.37 3.46 -8.29
C VAL A 214 21.77 4.57 -7.33
N ARG A 215 23.00 4.50 -6.80
CA ARG A 215 23.50 5.41 -5.76
C ARG A 215 23.32 6.87 -6.14
N GLY A 216 22.79 7.68 -5.23
CA GLY A 216 22.55 9.11 -5.42
C GLY A 216 21.37 9.45 -6.34
N PHE A 217 20.64 8.43 -6.90
CA PHE A 217 19.54 8.64 -7.83
C PHE A 217 18.25 7.95 -7.37
N GLY A 218 18.22 6.63 -7.32
CA GLY A 218 17.02 5.87 -6.99
C GLY A 218 17.18 4.38 -7.22
N TYR A 219 16.32 3.78 -8.04
CA TYR A 219 16.25 2.33 -8.23
C TYR A 219 16.08 1.93 -9.68
N ARG A 220 16.53 0.72 -10.02
CA ARG A 220 16.40 0.12 -11.33
C ARG A 220 16.12 -1.36 -11.20
N PHE A 221 15.29 -1.90 -12.09
CA PHE A 221 15.03 -3.34 -12.18
C PHE A 221 15.94 -3.97 -13.26
N GLU A 222 16.65 -5.02 -12.88
CA GLU A 222 17.45 -5.85 -13.78
C GLU A 222 16.69 -7.16 -14.05
N ALA A 223 16.59 -7.54 -15.33
CA ALA A 223 15.78 -8.70 -15.70
C ALA A 223 16.49 -10.06 -15.49
N GLY A 224 17.76 -10.05 -15.01
CA GLY A 224 18.61 -11.24 -14.86
C GLY A 224 19.30 -11.62 -16.16
#